data_3bf78c49776509ce0551917d60239937
#
_entry.id   3bf78c49776509ce0551917d60239937
#
_cell.length_a   1.000
_cell.length_b   1.000
_cell.length_c   1.000
_cell.angle_alpha   90.00
_cell.angle_beta   90.00
_cell.angle_gamma   90.00
#
_symmetry.space_group_name_H-M   'P 1'
#
loop_
_entity.id
_entity.type
_entity.pdbx_description
1 polymer ?
#
loop_
_entity_poly.entity_id
_entity_poly.type
_entity_poly.pdbx_seq_one_letter_code
_entity_poly.pdbx_strand_id
1 'polypeptide(L)'
;TVDMDEGPRPEAGLEKLAGLRTVFDREGTVTAGNASTLSDGAAAVVVVDEATAESVDWKFKIISSFTSGTEPRDLFTAPVEAIRGALAKADLTLEEVDLFEINEAFASQMVACLKELGLDNERVNIYGGGISLGHPIGASGTRVLVTLMHALKRTGKKRGVASLCLGGGNAVAMVIEAC
;
A
#
# COMPACT_ATOMS: atom_id res chain seq x y z
N THR A 1 19.83 23.83 -6.63
CA THR A 1 20.08 22.49 -6.08
C THR A 1 18.98 22.23 -5.07
N VAL A 2 18.29 21.13 -5.19
CA VAL A 2 17.35 20.64 -4.18
C VAL A 2 18.13 19.64 -3.34
N ASP A 3 18.24 19.88 -2.04
CA ASP A 3 19.07 19.11 -1.13
C ASP A 3 18.29 18.60 0.12
N MET A 4 17.00 18.94 0.18
CA MET A 4 16.13 18.55 1.28
C MET A 4 14.76 18.10 0.74
N ASP A 5 14.24 17.01 1.29
CA ASP A 5 12.87 16.57 1.05
C ASP A 5 11.88 17.51 1.76
N GLU A 6 10.92 18.04 1.02
CA GLU A 6 9.89 18.97 1.53
C GLU A 6 8.75 18.25 2.30
N GLY A 7 8.66 16.93 2.18
CA GLY A 7 7.60 16.11 2.80
C GLY A 7 7.69 15.99 4.31
N PRO A 8 8.85 15.64 4.89
CA PRO A 8 8.97 15.39 6.32
C PRO A 8 8.58 16.60 7.19
N ARG A 9 7.86 16.30 8.29
CA ARG A 9 7.41 17.29 9.29
C ARG A 9 7.89 16.83 10.67
N PRO A 10 9.15 17.11 11.07
CA PRO A 10 9.72 16.65 12.34
C PRO A 10 8.93 17.11 13.56
N GLU A 11 8.25 18.26 13.45
CA GLU A 11 7.42 18.84 14.50
C GLU A 11 5.98 18.34 14.51
N ALA A 12 5.62 17.40 13.63
CA ALA A 12 4.27 16.80 13.63
C ALA A 12 4.04 16.01 14.91
N GLY A 13 2.82 16.16 15.48
CA GLY A 13 2.41 15.45 16.67
C GLY A 13 0.89 15.45 16.78
N LEU A 14 0.34 14.59 17.62
CA LEU A 14 -1.11 14.40 17.73
C LEU A 14 -1.87 15.70 17.99
N GLU A 15 -1.35 16.57 18.85
CA GLU A 15 -1.97 17.87 19.16
C GLU A 15 -2.05 18.79 17.92
N LYS A 16 -0.95 18.88 17.16
CA LYS A 16 -0.93 19.67 15.91
C LYS A 16 -1.85 19.07 14.86
N LEU A 17 -1.87 17.74 14.72
CA LEU A 17 -2.75 17.05 13.78
C LEU A 17 -4.23 17.27 14.12
N ALA A 18 -4.59 17.24 15.42
CA ALA A 18 -5.95 17.50 15.88
C ALA A 18 -6.43 18.93 15.62
N GLY A 19 -5.51 19.88 15.53
CA GLY A 19 -5.81 21.29 15.21
C GLY A 19 -5.95 21.59 13.72
N LEU A 20 -5.74 20.62 12.82
CA LEU A 20 -5.84 20.85 11.38
C LEU A 20 -7.32 20.96 10.93
N ARG A 21 -7.56 21.88 9.99
CA ARG A 21 -8.88 22.04 9.38
C ARG A 21 -9.20 20.87 8.45
N THR A 22 -10.46 20.47 8.44
CA THR A 22 -10.99 19.52 7.45
C THR A 22 -10.95 20.09 6.04
N VAL A 23 -10.74 19.24 5.03
CA VAL A 23 -10.50 19.67 3.65
C VAL A 23 -11.77 19.61 2.79
N PHE A 24 -12.55 18.55 2.92
CA PHE A 24 -13.68 18.29 2.03
C PHE A 24 -15.03 18.67 2.66
N ASP A 25 -15.22 18.34 3.91
CA ASP A 25 -16.46 18.60 4.66
C ASP A 25 -16.09 19.21 6.02
N ARG A 26 -16.83 20.25 6.44
CA ARG A 26 -16.61 20.92 7.73
C ARG A 26 -16.81 19.99 8.93
N GLU A 27 -17.76 19.07 8.81
CA GLU A 27 -18.06 18.03 9.81
C GLU A 27 -17.27 16.73 9.54
N GLY A 28 -16.40 16.72 8.54
CA GLY A 28 -15.60 15.57 8.14
C GLY A 28 -14.36 15.36 9.01
N THR A 29 -13.60 14.31 8.68
CA THR A 29 -12.40 13.91 9.43
C THR A 29 -11.11 14.01 8.60
N VAL A 30 -11.21 14.25 7.28
CA VAL A 30 -10.03 14.30 6.40
C VAL A 30 -9.38 15.68 6.48
N THR A 31 -8.09 15.69 6.82
CA THR A 31 -7.24 16.88 6.92
C THR A 31 -5.95 16.69 6.12
N ALA A 32 -5.14 17.74 5.98
CA ALA A 32 -3.83 17.64 5.37
C ALA A 32 -2.85 16.71 6.13
N GLY A 33 -3.14 16.37 7.40
CA GLY A 33 -2.29 15.52 8.22
C GLY A 33 -2.64 14.02 8.13
N ASN A 34 -3.77 13.65 7.50
CA ASN A 34 -4.22 12.27 7.36
C ASN A 34 -4.64 11.91 5.93
N ALA A 35 -4.17 12.70 4.97
CA ALA A 35 -4.29 12.48 3.53
C ALA A 35 -2.90 12.35 2.91
N SER A 36 -2.76 11.55 1.88
CA SER A 36 -1.52 11.49 1.10
C SER A 36 -1.29 12.79 0.35
N THR A 37 -0.02 13.15 0.15
CA THR A 37 0.36 14.31 -0.66
C THR A 37 0.57 13.92 -2.12
N LEU A 38 0.27 14.84 -3.03
CA LEU A 38 0.74 14.74 -4.41
C LEU A 38 2.27 14.87 -4.38
N SER A 39 2.93 13.91 -4.98
CA SER A 39 4.39 13.79 -4.89
C SER A 39 4.98 13.33 -6.21
N ASP A 40 6.23 13.70 -6.44
CA ASP A 40 7.04 13.09 -7.49
C ASP A 40 7.64 11.78 -6.99
N GLY A 41 7.84 10.84 -7.89
CA GLY A 41 8.44 9.56 -7.53
C GLY A 41 8.61 8.65 -8.73
N ALA A 42 9.58 7.74 -8.61
CA ALA A 42 9.82 6.69 -9.59
C ALA A 42 10.15 5.37 -8.87
N ALA A 43 9.73 4.27 -9.46
CA ALA A 43 10.06 2.95 -8.99
C ALA A 43 10.13 2.00 -10.18
N ALA A 44 11.01 0.99 -10.11
CA ALA A 44 11.17 0.00 -11.15
C ALA A 44 11.39 -1.40 -10.55
N VAL A 45 10.87 -2.40 -11.22
CA VAL A 45 11.15 -3.82 -10.97
C VAL A 45 11.53 -4.48 -12.29
N VAL A 46 12.39 -5.47 -12.22
CA VAL A 46 12.71 -6.34 -13.38
C VAL A 46 11.88 -7.61 -13.24
N VAL A 47 11.08 -7.90 -14.25
CA VAL A 47 10.30 -9.14 -14.33
C VAL A 47 10.97 -10.07 -15.33
N VAL A 48 11.24 -11.27 -14.88
CA VAL A 48 11.94 -12.30 -15.68
C VAL A 48 11.23 -13.65 -15.54
N ASP A 49 11.56 -14.58 -16.42
CA ASP A 49 11.13 -15.98 -16.27
C ASP A 49 11.93 -16.70 -15.17
N GLU A 50 11.45 -17.87 -14.77
CA GLU A 50 12.03 -18.65 -13.68
C GLU A 50 13.50 -19.04 -13.95
N ALA A 51 13.82 -19.40 -15.20
CA ALA A 51 15.17 -19.79 -15.57
C ALA A 51 16.18 -18.63 -15.43
N THR A 52 15.79 -17.43 -15.87
CA THR A 52 16.61 -16.23 -15.70
C THR A 52 16.74 -15.86 -14.20
N ALA A 53 15.67 -16.05 -13.43
CA ALA A 53 15.65 -15.76 -12.00
C ALA A 53 16.59 -16.66 -11.18
N GLU A 54 16.96 -17.86 -11.66
CA GLU A 54 17.90 -18.74 -10.95
C GLU A 54 19.25 -18.07 -10.66
N SER A 55 19.71 -17.19 -11.54
CA SER A 55 20.96 -16.44 -11.41
C SER A 55 20.90 -15.23 -10.48
N VAL A 56 19.73 -14.90 -9.91
CA VAL A 56 19.50 -13.72 -9.08
C VAL A 56 19.36 -14.12 -7.62
N ASP A 57 20.19 -13.56 -6.75
CA ASP A 57 20.19 -13.86 -5.31
C ASP A 57 18.97 -13.31 -4.57
N TRP A 58 18.42 -12.18 -5.01
CA TRP A 58 17.28 -11.54 -4.38
C TRP A 58 16.11 -11.44 -5.35
N LYS A 59 15.16 -12.31 -5.16
CA LYS A 59 14.01 -12.48 -6.05
C LYS A 59 12.74 -12.81 -5.29
N PHE A 60 11.63 -12.55 -5.95
CA PHE A 60 10.29 -12.87 -5.46
C PHE A 60 9.49 -13.51 -6.60
N LYS A 61 8.71 -14.50 -6.24
CA LYS A 61 7.75 -15.11 -7.16
C LYS A 61 6.43 -14.33 -7.08
N ILE A 62 5.88 -13.97 -8.24
CA ILE A 62 4.49 -13.48 -8.33
C ILE A 62 3.59 -14.71 -8.25
N ILE A 63 2.81 -14.81 -7.16
CA ILE A 63 1.92 -15.96 -6.93
C ILE A 63 0.58 -15.74 -7.63
N SER A 64 0.00 -14.54 -7.45
CA SER A 64 -1.28 -14.18 -8.05
C SER A 64 -1.44 -12.69 -8.17
N SER A 65 -2.41 -12.27 -8.95
CA SER A 65 -2.91 -10.90 -8.99
C SER A 65 -4.41 -10.88 -9.26
N PHE A 66 -5.07 -9.85 -8.78
CA PHE A 66 -6.49 -9.64 -8.97
C PHE A 66 -6.81 -8.16 -9.09
N THR A 67 -7.74 -7.83 -9.98
CA THR A 67 -8.34 -6.49 -10.10
C THR A 67 -9.80 -6.60 -9.67
N SER A 68 -10.19 -5.82 -8.68
CA SER A 68 -11.58 -5.71 -8.24
C SER A 68 -12.28 -4.53 -8.91
N GLY A 69 -13.61 -4.53 -8.82
CA GLY A 69 -14.46 -3.41 -9.18
C GLY A 69 -15.57 -3.26 -8.16
N THR A 70 -15.80 -2.04 -7.68
CA THR A 70 -16.89 -1.66 -6.78
C THR A 70 -17.66 -0.49 -7.36
N GLU A 71 -18.77 -0.10 -6.73
CA GLU A 71 -19.41 1.17 -7.06
C GLU A 71 -18.38 2.32 -6.89
N PRO A 72 -18.37 3.32 -7.80
CA PRO A 72 -17.37 4.41 -7.73
C PRO A 72 -17.33 5.16 -6.40
N ARG A 73 -18.46 5.26 -5.69
CA ARG A 73 -18.54 5.88 -4.34
C ARG A 73 -17.82 5.06 -3.27
N ASP A 74 -17.64 3.75 -3.49
CA ASP A 74 -17.00 2.81 -2.55
C ASP A 74 -15.53 2.55 -2.91
N LEU A 75 -14.96 3.37 -3.80
CA LEU A 75 -13.58 3.32 -4.29
C LEU A 75 -12.56 2.99 -3.21
N PHE A 76 -12.69 3.61 -2.06
CA PHE A 76 -11.65 3.51 -1.00
C PHE A 76 -11.67 2.18 -0.25
N THR A 77 -12.71 1.37 -0.38
CA THR A 77 -12.79 0.00 0.16
C THR A 77 -12.52 -1.07 -0.90
N ALA A 78 -12.39 -0.69 -2.18
CA ALA A 78 -12.09 -1.62 -3.27
C ALA A 78 -10.82 -2.49 -3.05
N PRO A 79 -9.76 -2.05 -2.34
CA PRO A 79 -8.62 -2.90 -1.99
C PRO A 79 -8.99 -4.17 -1.22
N VAL A 80 -10.05 -4.15 -0.42
CA VAL A 80 -10.53 -5.32 0.34
C VAL A 80 -10.86 -6.47 -0.60
N GLU A 81 -11.68 -6.20 -1.62
CA GLU A 81 -12.08 -7.20 -2.60
C GLU A 81 -10.90 -7.61 -3.51
N ALA A 82 -9.99 -6.68 -3.83
CA ALA A 82 -8.80 -7.00 -4.60
C ALA A 82 -7.88 -7.97 -3.83
N ILE A 83 -7.66 -7.75 -2.54
CA ILE A 83 -6.85 -8.61 -1.68
C ILE A 83 -7.50 -9.99 -1.54
N ARG A 84 -8.80 -10.04 -1.20
CA ARG A 84 -9.55 -11.31 -1.11
C ARG A 84 -9.49 -12.11 -2.42
N GLY A 85 -9.67 -11.44 -3.56
CA GLY A 85 -9.61 -12.07 -4.87
C GLY A 85 -8.21 -12.58 -5.24
N ALA A 86 -7.15 -11.84 -4.89
CA ALA A 86 -5.78 -12.27 -5.11
C ALA A 86 -5.43 -13.49 -4.23
N LEU A 87 -5.83 -13.49 -2.95
CA LEU A 87 -5.63 -14.61 -2.04
C LEU A 87 -6.41 -15.85 -2.49
N ALA A 88 -7.67 -15.71 -2.88
CA ALA A 88 -8.45 -16.80 -3.40
C ALA A 88 -7.82 -17.46 -4.64
N LYS A 89 -7.26 -16.66 -5.56
CA LYS A 89 -6.50 -17.19 -6.72
C LYS A 89 -5.22 -17.93 -6.33
N ALA A 90 -4.64 -17.59 -5.19
CA ALA A 90 -3.43 -18.21 -4.68
C ALA A 90 -3.70 -19.42 -3.77
N ASP A 91 -4.97 -19.71 -3.49
CA ASP A 91 -5.42 -20.70 -2.49
C ASP A 91 -4.80 -20.41 -1.10
N LEU A 92 -4.82 -19.13 -0.71
CA LEU A 92 -4.26 -18.61 0.55
C LEU A 92 -5.34 -17.92 1.38
N THR A 93 -5.11 -17.91 2.70
CA THR A 93 -5.87 -17.13 3.68
C THR A 93 -5.11 -15.85 4.09
N LEU A 94 -5.77 -14.93 4.78
CA LEU A 94 -5.14 -13.72 5.32
C LEU A 94 -4.06 -14.02 6.36
N GLU A 95 -4.24 -15.09 7.13
CA GLU A 95 -3.31 -15.53 8.18
C GLU A 95 -2.00 -16.08 7.62
N GLU A 96 -2.02 -16.60 6.39
CA GLU A 96 -0.84 -17.13 5.70
C GLU A 96 0.02 -16.04 5.03
N VAL A 97 -0.42 -14.77 5.09
CA VAL A 97 0.33 -13.62 4.59
C VAL A 97 1.05 -12.94 5.75
N ASP A 98 2.33 -12.72 5.62
CA ASP A 98 3.15 -12.11 6.66
C ASP A 98 3.01 -10.59 6.72
N LEU A 99 3.04 -9.93 5.56
CA LEU A 99 3.02 -8.47 5.45
C LEU A 99 2.08 -7.98 4.35
N PHE A 100 1.50 -6.81 4.58
CA PHE A 100 0.68 -6.10 3.61
C PHE A 100 1.26 -4.70 3.37
N GLU A 101 1.32 -4.30 2.12
CA GLU A 101 1.53 -2.91 1.69
C GLU A 101 0.28 -2.43 0.96
N ILE A 102 -0.53 -1.65 1.64
CA ILE A 102 -1.77 -1.09 1.09
C ILE A 102 -1.55 0.41 0.93
N ASN A 103 -1.70 0.94 -0.28
CA ASN A 103 -1.49 2.36 -0.49
C ASN A 103 -2.45 3.21 0.35
N GLU A 104 -1.90 4.20 1.03
CA GLU A 104 -2.63 5.12 1.90
C GLU A 104 -3.05 6.36 1.13
N ALA A 105 -4.19 6.30 0.44
CA ALA A 105 -4.77 7.51 -0.11
C ALA A 105 -5.23 8.47 1.01
N PHE A 106 -5.90 7.89 2.03
CA PHE A 106 -6.36 8.58 3.24
C PHE A 106 -6.27 7.63 4.44
N ALA A 107 -6.04 8.16 5.64
CA ALA A 107 -6.05 7.35 6.85
C ALA A 107 -7.42 6.71 7.10
N SER A 108 -8.52 7.42 6.80
CA SER A 108 -9.88 6.89 6.90
C SER A 108 -10.11 5.66 6.01
N GLN A 109 -9.55 5.68 4.79
CA GLN A 109 -9.56 4.53 3.88
C GLN A 109 -8.81 3.34 4.48
N MET A 110 -7.62 3.58 5.05
CA MET A 110 -6.84 2.51 5.68
C MET A 110 -7.59 1.90 6.87
N VAL A 111 -8.17 2.73 7.74
CA VAL A 111 -8.98 2.25 8.87
C VAL A 111 -10.15 1.39 8.40
N ALA A 112 -10.84 1.77 7.32
CA ALA A 112 -11.91 0.98 6.74
C ALA A 112 -11.40 -0.37 6.21
N CYS A 113 -10.33 -0.37 5.41
CA CYS A 113 -9.72 -1.60 4.88
C CYS A 113 -9.24 -2.55 6.01
N LEU A 114 -8.57 -2.03 7.03
CA LEU A 114 -8.09 -2.82 8.17
C LEU A 114 -9.24 -3.49 8.93
N LYS A 115 -10.32 -2.74 9.19
CA LYS A 115 -11.52 -3.28 9.86
C LYS A 115 -12.19 -4.40 9.04
N GLU A 116 -12.37 -4.17 7.74
CA GLU A 116 -13.02 -5.14 6.85
C GLU A 116 -12.19 -6.42 6.65
N LEU A 117 -10.87 -6.31 6.67
CA LEU A 117 -9.96 -7.44 6.53
C LEU A 117 -9.60 -8.09 7.88
N GLY A 118 -9.90 -7.45 9.01
CA GLY A 118 -9.48 -7.94 10.33
C GLY A 118 -7.96 -7.87 10.52
N LEU A 119 -7.28 -6.93 9.87
CA LEU A 119 -5.83 -6.76 9.96
C LEU A 119 -5.47 -5.75 11.06
N ASP A 120 -4.35 -5.99 11.73
CA ASP A 120 -3.72 -5.03 12.63
C ASP A 120 -2.58 -4.26 11.93
N ASN A 121 -2.16 -3.16 12.56
CA ASN A 121 -1.09 -2.31 12.02
C ASN A 121 0.31 -2.94 12.09
N GLU A 122 0.50 -4.02 12.85
CA GLU A 122 1.82 -4.65 12.99
C GLU A 122 2.25 -5.39 11.71
N ARG A 123 1.27 -5.69 10.86
CA ARG A 123 1.49 -6.39 9.59
C ARG A 123 1.31 -5.51 8.36
N VAL A 124 0.86 -4.27 8.53
CA VAL A 124 0.47 -3.39 7.42
C VAL A 124 1.34 -2.14 7.40
N ASN A 125 1.95 -1.83 6.24
CA ASN A 125 2.74 -0.63 6.00
C ASN A 125 3.77 -0.37 7.11
N ILE A 126 4.50 -1.39 7.52
CA ILE A 126 5.38 -1.39 8.70
C ILE A 126 6.51 -0.36 8.66
N TYR A 127 6.77 0.22 7.50
CA TYR A 127 7.75 1.31 7.29
C TYR A 127 7.09 2.64 6.89
N GLY A 128 5.79 2.78 7.15
CA GLY A 128 5.00 3.92 6.69
C GLY A 128 4.51 3.76 5.26
N GLY A 129 3.62 4.64 4.84
CA GLY A 129 2.95 4.58 3.55
C GLY A 129 2.75 5.95 2.90
N GLY A 130 1.74 6.06 2.05
CA GLY A 130 1.49 7.25 1.24
C GLY A 130 1.27 8.55 2.02
N ILE A 131 0.78 8.46 3.26
CA ILE A 131 0.57 9.63 4.11
C ILE A 131 1.91 10.24 4.56
N SER A 132 2.88 9.39 4.92
CA SER A 132 4.19 9.83 5.40
C SER A 132 5.21 10.03 4.27
N LEU A 133 5.14 9.20 3.23
CA LEU A 133 6.12 9.15 2.12
C LEU A 133 5.68 9.93 0.88
N GLY A 134 4.39 10.23 0.78
CA GLY A 134 3.77 10.79 -0.41
C GLY A 134 3.20 9.73 -1.38
N HIS A 135 2.39 10.20 -2.31
CA HIS A 135 1.67 9.36 -3.26
C HIS A 135 1.93 9.80 -4.71
N PRO A 136 3.06 9.39 -5.30
CA PRO A 136 3.33 9.61 -6.72
C PRO A 136 2.41 8.69 -7.54
N ILE A 137 1.24 9.20 -7.93
CA ILE A 137 0.12 8.41 -8.48
C ILE A 137 0.59 7.44 -9.58
N GLY A 138 1.39 7.91 -10.53
CA GLY A 138 1.89 7.08 -11.63
C GLY A 138 2.94 6.03 -11.24
N ALA A 139 3.55 6.16 -10.05
CA ALA A 139 4.60 5.24 -9.58
C ALA A 139 4.16 4.40 -8.36
N SER A 140 3.08 4.77 -7.69
CA SER A 140 2.69 4.17 -6.40
C SER A 140 2.47 2.66 -6.46
N GLY A 141 1.95 2.12 -7.57
CA GLY A 141 1.81 0.67 -7.73
C GLY A 141 3.14 -0.07 -7.59
N THR A 142 4.14 0.34 -8.33
CA THR A 142 5.49 -0.22 -8.25
C THR A 142 6.16 0.14 -6.92
N ARG A 143 5.96 1.36 -6.39
CA ARG A 143 6.52 1.79 -5.11
C ARG A 143 6.07 0.88 -3.95
N VAL A 144 4.76 0.61 -3.81
CA VAL A 144 4.27 -0.26 -2.73
C VAL A 144 4.81 -1.68 -2.87
N LEU A 145 4.91 -2.20 -4.10
CA LEU A 145 5.51 -3.51 -4.35
C LEU A 145 7.00 -3.55 -3.93
N VAL A 146 7.79 -2.55 -4.32
CA VAL A 146 9.21 -2.44 -3.94
C VAL A 146 9.35 -2.32 -2.42
N THR A 147 8.52 -1.52 -1.75
CA THR A 147 8.50 -1.40 -0.29
C THR A 147 8.22 -2.76 0.36
N LEU A 148 7.22 -3.49 -0.12
CA LEU A 148 6.89 -4.83 0.36
C LEU A 148 8.05 -5.81 0.21
N MET A 149 8.68 -5.84 -0.96
CA MET A 149 9.86 -6.70 -1.22
C MET A 149 10.99 -6.43 -0.21
N HIS A 150 11.30 -5.17 0.03
CA HIS A 150 12.30 -4.77 1.02
C HIS A 150 11.87 -5.09 2.46
N ALA A 151 10.58 -4.90 2.79
CA ALA A 151 10.04 -5.24 4.10
C ALA A 151 10.15 -6.73 4.40
N LEU A 152 9.75 -7.59 3.46
CA LEU A 152 9.88 -9.04 3.56
C LEU A 152 11.36 -9.46 3.76
N LYS A 153 12.26 -8.91 2.94
CA LYS A 153 13.70 -9.19 3.05
C LYS A 153 14.25 -8.81 4.42
N ARG A 154 13.97 -7.59 4.90
CA ARG A 154 14.49 -7.07 6.16
C ARG A 154 13.99 -7.82 7.38
N THR A 155 12.74 -8.27 7.34
CA THR A 155 12.11 -9.01 8.44
C THR A 155 12.31 -10.52 8.36
N GLY A 156 12.89 -11.03 7.28
CA GLY A 156 13.04 -12.48 7.03
C GLY A 156 11.68 -13.18 6.83
N LYS A 157 10.65 -12.42 6.47
CA LYS A 157 9.31 -12.94 6.21
C LYS A 157 9.17 -13.36 4.75
N LYS A 158 8.17 -14.19 4.47
CA LYS A 158 8.11 -14.91 3.20
C LYS A 158 7.05 -14.35 2.24
N ARG A 159 5.81 -14.16 2.70
CA ARG A 159 4.68 -13.81 1.84
C ARG A 159 4.17 -12.42 2.10
N GLY A 160 3.83 -11.72 1.04
CA GLY A 160 3.25 -10.39 1.15
C GLY A 160 2.22 -10.09 0.09
N VAL A 161 1.36 -9.13 0.39
CA VAL A 161 0.35 -8.59 -0.51
C VAL A 161 0.56 -7.09 -0.68
N ALA A 162 0.71 -6.65 -1.92
CA ALA A 162 0.66 -5.24 -2.30
C ALA A 162 -0.71 -4.92 -2.89
N SER A 163 -1.34 -3.81 -2.47
CA SER A 163 -2.64 -3.39 -3.00
C SER A 163 -2.79 -1.88 -3.03
N LEU A 164 -3.59 -1.38 -3.97
CA LEU A 164 -3.99 0.02 -4.03
C LEU A 164 -5.32 0.20 -4.76
N CYS A 165 -6.06 1.24 -4.35
CA CYS A 165 -7.25 1.68 -5.06
C CYS A 165 -6.88 2.43 -6.34
N LEU A 166 -7.77 2.36 -7.33
CA LEU A 166 -7.67 3.02 -8.64
C LEU A 166 -8.91 3.85 -8.89
N GLY A 167 -8.80 4.87 -9.72
CA GLY A 167 -9.95 5.68 -10.11
C GLY A 167 -11.12 4.85 -10.66
N GLY A 168 -12.35 5.30 -10.40
CA GLY A 168 -13.57 4.68 -10.93
C GLY A 168 -14.12 3.48 -10.14
N GLY A 169 -13.65 3.22 -8.92
CA GLY A 169 -14.13 2.10 -8.10
C GLY A 169 -13.33 0.82 -8.25
N ASN A 170 -12.13 0.88 -8.81
CA ASN A 170 -11.28 -0.29 -8.99
C ASN A 170 -10.19 -0.35 -7.92
N ALA A 171 -9.63 -1.54 -7.74
CA ALA A 171 -8.38 -1.76 -7.02
C ALA A 171 -7.62 -2.94 -7.61
N VAL A 172 -6.32 -2.97 -7.38
CA VAL A 172 -5.48 -4.12 -7.71
C VAL A 172 -4.80 -4.66 -6.46
N ALA A 173 -4.57 -5.96 -6.44
CA ALA A 173 -3.73 -6.61 -5.45
C ALA A 173 -2.82 -7.64 -6.13
N MET A 174 -1.62 -7.81 -5.57
CA MET A 174 -0.64 -8.80 -6.00
C MET A 174 -0.07 -9.53 -4.79
N VAL A 175 -0.06 -10.86 -4.84
CA VAL A 175 0.59 -11.72 -3.85
C VAL A 175 1.98 -12.08 -4.36
N ILE A 176 3.00 -11.85 -3.53
CA ILE A 176 4.38 -12.24 -3.80
C ILE A 176 4.95 -13.13 -2.70
N GLU A 177 5.90 -13.97 -3.06
CA GLU A 177 6.62 -14.85 -2.13
C GLU A 177 8.13 -14.73 -2.35
N ALA A 178 8.89 -14.58 -1.27
CA ALA A 178 10.36 -14.59 -1.30
C ALA A 178 10.86 -16.01 -1.64
N CYS A 179 11.88 -16.08 -2.52
CA CYS A 179 12.50 -17.32 -2.98
C CYS A 179 13.85 -17.54 -2.29
#